data_a3881c19df79ace26e61a47899e983f1
#
_entry.id   a3881c19df79ace26e61a47899e983f1
#
_cell.length_a   1.000
_cell.length_b   1.000
_cell.length_c   1.000
_cell.angle_alpha   90.00
_cell.angle_beta   90.00
_cell.angle_gamma   90.00
#
_symmetry.space_group_name_H-M   'P 1'
#
loop_
_entity.id
_entity.type
_entity.pdbx_description
1 polymer ?
#
loop_
_entity_poly.entity_id
_entity_poly.type
_entity_poly.pdbx_seq_one_letter_code
_entity_poly.pdbx_strand_id
1 'polypeptide(L)'
;VTLHFVLPGDVDDPTSPSGGNVYDRRVIQSLAKLGTAVREITIPGTWPQPSHTARARLDQALAGIEDGAVVLLDGLVACGVPEVVVPHAGRLRLVVLVHLPLADETGLPPSVAARLDAAERECLHAAGAVVATSPWAARRLAGHHGLARVHAITPGTDPAPPATGTDGVSRLLCVASLTPRKGHDVLVEALATVTDVPWTCAFVGPERSGGPVRDLIAQHGLADRIDLIGPLTGKPLDRAYATADLFVLPSRAETYGMVVTEALARGVPVIASSVPDALGNGGLLLPPDDVTAFAQALRRWFTDEDWRRDLRSRALTRRTELSTWDETAAELVRVPASLRA
;
A
#
# COMPACT_ATOMS: atom_id res chain seq x y z
N VAL A 1 -17.66 -22.28 -7.00
CA VAL A 1 -18.10 -21.36 -5.90
C VAL A 1 -17.90 -19.95 -6.38
N THR A 2 -18.95 -19.12 -6.31
CA THR A 2 -18.84 -17.69 -6.63
C THR A 2 -18.34 -16.95 -5.38
N LEU A 3 -17.29 -16.14 -5.55
CA LEU A 3 -16.78 -15.23 -4.53
C LEU A 3 -17.49 -13.87 -4.66
N HIS A 4 -18.18 -13.42 -3.64
CA HIS A 4 -18.71 -12.06 -3.60
C HIS A 4 -17.62 -11.13 -3.06
N PHE A 5 -17.27 -10.06 -3.78
CA PHE A 5 -16.26 -9.11 -3.31
C PHE A 5 -16.87 -7.72 -3.15
N VAL A 6 -16.93 -7.25 -1.91
CA VAL A 6 -17.48 -5.93 -1.55
C VAL A 6 -16.35 -4.92 -1.53
N LEU A 7 -16.51 -3.85 -2.29
CA LEU A 7 -15.50 -2.85 -2.61
C LEU A 7 -16.02 -1.42 -2.34
N PRO A 8 -15.14 -0.45 -2.07
CA PRO A 8 -15.54 0.96 -2.04
C PRO A 8 -15.95 1.43 -3.44
N GLY A 9 -16.85 2.41 -3.49
CA GLY A 9 -17.42 2.89 -4.76
C GLY A 9 -16.43 3.65 -5.64
N ASP A 10 -15.31 4.12 -5.09
CA ASP A 10 -14.24 4.84 -5.76
C ASP A 10 -13.04 3.94 -6.13
N VAL A 11 -13.22 2.63 -6.10
CA VAL A 11 -12.16 1.65 -6.40
C VAL A 11 -11.50 1.86 -7.77
N ASP A 12 -12.19 2.45 -8.73
CA ASP A 12 -11.71 2.76 -10.08
C ASP A 12 -11.42 4.24 -10.33
N ASP A 13 -11.41 5.09 -9.30
CA ASP A 13 -11.15 6.53 -9.46
C ASP A 13 -9.67 6.80 -9.79
N PRO A 14 -9.34 7.22 -11.05
CA PRO A 14 -7.97 7.47 -11.45
C PRO A 14 -7.40 8.75 -10.83
N THR A 15 -8.23 9.61 -10.25
CA THR A 15 -7.79 10.87 -9.61
C THR A 15 -7.32 10.65 -8.18
N SER A 16 -7.68 9.52 -7.58
CA SER A 16 -7.30 9.16 -6.21
C SER A 16 -6.76 7.73 -6.13
N PRO A 17 -5.64 7.41 -6.82
CA PRO A 17 -5.10 6.06 -6.81
C PRO A 17 -4.68 5.66 -5.39
N SER A 18 -5.10 4.48 -4.96
CA SER A 18 -4.71 3.88 -3.69
C SER A 18 -4.12 2.48 -3.90
N GLY A 19 -3.18 2.09 -3.01
CA GLY A 19 -2.61 0.75 -3.07
C GLY A 19 -3.66 -0.34 -2.82
N GLY A 20 -4.65 -0.10 -1.96
CA GLY A 20 -5.76 -1.02 -1.71
C GLY A 20 -6.58 -1.26 -2.97
N ASN A 21 -7.02 -0.19 -3.63
CA ASN A 21 -7.79 -0.29 -4.87
C ASN A 21 -7.04 -1.03 -5.98
N VAL A 22 -5.73 -0.79 -6.10
CA VAL A 22 -4.88 -1.52 -7.07
C VAL A 22 -4.81 -3.00 -6.72
N TYR A 23 -4.59 -3.34 -5.44
CA TYR A 23 -4.58 -4.72 -4.98
C TYR A 23 -5.90 -5.43 -5.34
N ASP A 24 -7.03 -4.84 -4.99
CA ASP A 24 -8.34 -5.43 -5.22
C ASP A 24 -8.60 -5.69 -6.70
N ARG A 25 -8.31 -4.71 -7.55
CA ARG A 25 -8.48 -4.85 -9.01
C ARG A 25 -7.57 -5.93 -9.61
N ARG A 26 -6.31 -5.99 -9.19
CA ARG A 26 -5.38 -7.02 -9.65
C ARG A 26 -5.78 -8.41 -9.22
N VAL A 27 -6.22 -8.55 -7.96
CA VAL A 27 -6.72 -9.83 -7.43
C VAL A 27 -7.96 -10.29 -8.21
N ILE A 28 -8.94 -9.41 -8.46
CA ILE A 28 -10.13 -9.75 -9.24
C ILE A 28 -9.74 -10.24 -10.65
N GLN A 29 -8.85 -9.54 -11.33
CA GLN A 29 -8.35 -9.91 -12.65
C GLN A 29 -7.68 -11.29 -12.66
N SER A 30 -6.85 -11.57 -11.65
CA SER A 30 -6.16 -12.85 -11.53
C SER A 30 -7.08 -13.99 -11.11
N LEU A 31 -8.05 -13.73 -10.22
CA LEU A 31 -9.10 -14.70 -9.89
C LEU A 31 -9.90 -15.15 -11.11
N ALA A 32 -10.26 -14.19 -11.99
CA ALA A 32 -10.95 -14.50 -13.24
C ALA A 32 -10.10 -15.39 -14.17
N LYS A 33 -8.79 -15.13 -14.29
CA LYS A 33 -7.86 -15.98 -15.05
C LYS A 33 -7.77 -17.41 -14.48
N LEU A 34 -7.84 -17.53 -13.15
CA LEU A 34 -7.83 -18.83 -12.45
C LEU A 34 -9.18 -19.56 -12.51
N GLY A 35 -10.17 -19.01 -13.22
CA GLY A 35 -11.50 -19.61 -13.37
C GLY A 35 -12.41 -19.44 -12.15
N THR A 36 -12.06 -18.58 -11.21
CA THR A 36 -12.90 -18.25 -10.05
C THR A 36 -13.92 -17.18 -10.45
N ALA A 37 -15.21 -17.50 -10.35
CA ALA A 37 -16.26 -16.52 -10.59
C ALA A 37 -16.27 -15.49 -9.44
N VAL A 38 -16.09 -14.21 -9.77
CA VAL A 38 -16.17 -13.09 -8.81
C VAL A 38 -17.40 -12.25 -9.10
N ARG A 39 -18.23 -12.02 -8.09
CA ARG A 39 -19.33 -11.06 -8.15
C ARG A 39 -18.90 -9.81 -7.38
N GLU A 40 -18.59 -8.76 -8.10
CA GLU A 40 -18.22 -7.47 -7.52
C GLU A 40 -19.48 -6.74 -7.01
N ILE A 41 -19.35 -6.14 -5.82
CA ILE A 41 -20.38 -5.35 -5.15
C ILE A 41 -19.72 -4.04 -4.70
N THR A 42 -19.84 -2.99 -5.52
CA THR A 42 -19.29 -1.68 -5.19
C THR A 42 -20.30 -0.86 -4.40
N ILE A 43 -19.88 -0.32 -3.26
CA ILE A 43 -20.73 0.47 -2.37
C ILE A 43 -20.27 1.94 -2.38
N PRO A 44 -20.98 2.84 -3.07
CA PRO A 44 -20.67 4.26 -3.06
C PRO A 44 -20.82 4.86 -1.66
N GLY A 45 -19.84 5.66 -1.24
CA GLY A 45 -19.84 6.33 0.06
C GLY A 45 -18.49 6.89 0.44
N THR A 46 -18.44 7.63 1.54
CA THR A 46 -17.21 8.14 2.15
C THR A 46 -16.73 7.17 3.22
N TRP A 47 -15.97 6.17 2.83
CA TRP A 47 -15.46 5.16 3.75
C TRP A 47 -14.18 5.62 4.46
N PRO A 48 -13.98 5.22 5.73
CA PRO A 48 -14.75 4.30 6.59
C PRO A 48 -15.89 4.94 7.39
N GLN A 49 -16.27 6.17 7.12
CA GLN A 49 -17.34 6.90 7.83
C GLN A 49 -18.48 7.25 6.84
N PRO A 50 -19.25 6.23 6.41
CA PRO A 50 -20.26 6.42 5.39
C PRO A 50 -21.53 7.12 5.91
N SER A 51 -22.31 7.71 4.99
CA SER A 51 -23.64 8.20 5.27
C SER A 51 -24.61 7.06 5.64
N HIS A 52 -25.75 7.41 6.22
CA HIS A 52 -26.82 6.44 6.49
C HIS A 52 -27.27 5.68 5.22
N THR A 53 -27.35 6.39 4.09
CA THR A 53 -27.71 5.77 2.80
C THR A 53 -26.69 4.73 2.35
N ALA A 54 -25.37 5.00 2.53
CA ALA A 54 -24.34 4.05 2.16
C ALA A 54 -24.36 2.80 3.07
N ARG A 55 -24.61 2.97 4.38
CA ARG A 55 -24.83 1.87 5.32
C ARG A 55 -26.01 0.98 4.92
N ALA A 56 -27.15 1.60 4.61
CA ALA A 56 -28.34 0.86 4.16
C ALA A 56 -28.10 0.10 2.86
N ARG A 57 -27.32 0.66 1.92
CA ARG A 57 -26.94 -0.03 0.68
C ARG A 57 -26.04 -1.24 0.94
N LEU A 58 -25.08 -1.11 1.86
CA LEU A 58 -24.24 -2.23 2.25
C LEU A 58 -25.06 -3.35 2.90
N ASP A 59 -25.94 -3.00 3.84
CA ASP A 59 -26.84 -3.96 4.49
C ASP A 59 -27.73 -4.69 3.49
N GLN A 60 -28.38 -3.95 2.58
CA GLN A 60 -29.20 -4.54 1.54
C GLN A 60 -28.40 -5.45 0.59
N ALA A 61 -27.17 -5.06 0.24
CA ALA A 61 -26.30 -5.86 -0.60
C ALA A 61 -25.92 -7.18 0.09
N LEU A 62 -25.54 -7.12 1.37
CA LEU A 62 -25.21 -8.32 2.15
C LEU A 62 -26.45 -9.19 2.36
N ALA A 63 -27.60 -8.61 2.70
CA ALA A 63 -28.88 -9.33 2.87
C ALA A 63 -29.32 -10.09 1.62
N GLY A 64 -28.99 -9.57 0.43
CA GLY A 64 -29.30 -10.21 -0.86
C GLY A 64 -28.39 -11.38 -1.25
N ILE A 65 -27.34 -11.68 -0.47
CA ILE A 65 -26.44 -12.81 -0.71
C ILE A 65 -27.01 -14.06 -0.03
N GLU A 66 -26.92 -15.21 -0.68
CA GLU A 66 -27.38 -16.49 -0.19
C GLU A 66 -26.61 -16.99 1.05
N ASP A 67 -27.27 -17.68 1.95
CA ASP A 67 -26.67 -18.24 3.16
C ASP A 67 -25.54 -19.23 2.81
N GLY A 68 -24.46 -19.19 3.58
CA GLY A 68 -23.27 -20.00 3.35
C GLY A 68 -22.33 -19.51 2.25
N ALA A 69 -22.70 -18.45 1.52
CA ALA A 69 -21.83 -17.86 0.51
C ALA A 69 -20.57 -17.23 1.12
N VAL A 70 -19.49 -17.24 0.32
CA VAL A 70 -18.23 -16.58 0.68
C VAL A 70 -18.28 -15.11 0.27
N VAL A 71 -18.02 -14.23 1.22
CA VAL A 71 -17.95 -12.78 0.98
C VAL A 71 -16.61 -12.25 1.43
N LEU A 72 -15.82 -11.78 0.48
CA LEU A 72 -14.62 -10.99 0.73
C LEU A 72 -15.02 -9.52 0.87
N LEU A 73 -14.62 -8.89 1.94
CA LEU A 73 -14.93 -7.51 2.28
C LEU A 73 -13.63 -6.70 2.32
N ASP A 74 -13.55 -5.62 1.56
CA ASP A 74 -12.51 -4.61 1.82
C ASP A 74 -12.71 -4.05 3.23
N GLY A 75 -11.64 -4.07 4.03
CA GLY A 75 -11.64 -3.60 5.41
C GLY A 75 -12.03 -2.13 5.56
N LEU A 76 -11.73 -1.30 4.56
CA LEU A 76 -12.15 0.10 4.53
C LEU A 76 -13.69 0.23 4.55
N VAL A 77 -14.40 -0.66 3.83
CA VAL A 77 -15.86 -0.69 3.78
C VAL A 77 -16.44 -1.38 5.01
N ALA A 78 -15.86 -2.52 5.41
CA ALA A 78 -16.43 -3.37 6.45
C ALA A 78 -16.18 -2.84 7.87
N CYS A 79 -14.93 -2.47 8.18
CA CYS A 79 -14.50 -2.27 9.56
C CYS A 79 -14.98 -0.95 10.18
N GLY A 80 -15.45 0.00 9.37
CA GLY A 80 -16.04 1.26 9.88
C GLY A 80 -17.48 1.15 10.36
N VAL A 81 -18.17 0.03 10.06
CA VAL A 81 -19.62 -0.15 10.28
C VAL A 81 -19.97 -1.57 10.77
N PRO A 82 -19.40 -2.00 11.92
CA PRO A 82 -19.64 -3.35 12.45
C PRO A 82 -21.14 -3.62 12.68
N GLU A 83 -21.93 -2.62 13.01
CA GLU A 83 -23.39 -2.72 13.19
C GLU A 83 -24.13 -3.20 11.93
N VAL A 84 -23.51 -3.03 10.74
CA VAL A 84 -24.04 -3.53 9.47
C VAL A 84 -23.49 -4.91 9.13
N VAL A 85 -22.20 -5.14 9.34
CA VAL A 85 -21.50 -6.36 8.88
C VAL A 85 -21.69 -7.54 9.84
N VAL A 86 -21.56 -7.30 11.14
CA VAL A 86 -21.61 -8.35 12.19
C VAL A 86 -22.91 -9.18 12.17
N PRO A 87 -24.12 -8.60 11.98
CA PRO A 87 -25.33 -9.39 11.89
C PRO A 87 -25.35 -10.45 10.80
N HIS A 88 -24.55 -10.29 9.75
CA HIS A 88 -24.46 -11.26 8.66
C HIS A 88 -23.44 -12.38 8.91
N ALA A 89 -22.57 -12.28 9.92
CA ALA A 89 -21.50 -13.24 10.19
C ALA A 89 -22.00 -14.66 10.52
N GLY A 90 -23.22 -14.77 11.08
CA GLY A 90 -23.82 -16.07 11.38
C GLY A 90 -24.34 -16.85 10.16
N ARG A 91 -24.55 -16.18 9.01
CA ARG A 91 -25.10 -16.80 7.80
C ARG A 91 -24.16 -16.74 6.59
N LEU A 92 -23.21 -15.77 6.56
CA LEU A 92 -22.23 -15.63 5.48
C LEU A 92 -20.84 -16.03 5.97
N ARG A 93 -20.02 -16.57 5.09
CA ARG A 93 -18.61 -16.83 5.38
C ARG A 93 -17.80 -15.56 5.05
N LEU A 94 -17.70 -14.67 6.05
CA LEU A 94 -17.06 -13.38 5.89
C LEU A 94 -15.53 -13.52 5.96
N VAL A 95 -14.86 -12.96 4.97
CA VAL A 95 -13.40 -12.76 4.94
C VAL A 95 -13.13 -11.27 4.85
N VAL A 96 -12.42 -10.68 5.80
CA VAL A 96 -12.07 -9.26 5.79
C VAL A 96 -10.63 -9.08 5.34
N LEU A 97 -10.43 -8.29 4.29
CA LEU A 97 -9.13 -7.92 3.74
C LEU A 97 -8.73 -6.54 4.25
N VAL A 98 -7.71 -6.48 5.09
CA VAL A 98 -7.22 -5.23 5.69
C VAL A 98 -6.01 -4.72 4.91
N HIS A 99 -6.20 -3.64 4.15
CA HIS A 99 -5.12 -2.94 3.46
C HIS A 99 -4.33 -2.01 4.38
N LEU A 100 -5.04 -1.30 5.26
CA LEU A 100 -4.47 -0.43 6.29
C LEU A 100 -5.43 -0.47 7.49
N PRO A 101 -4.96 -0.69 8.74
CA PRO A 101 -5.80 -0.53 9.91
C PRO A 101 -6.41 0.87 9.94
N LEU A 102 -7.71 0.98 10.24
CA LEU A 102 -8.44 2.25 10.09
C LEU A 102 -7.88 3.36 10.98
N ALA A 103 -7.37 3.02 12.14
CA ALA A 103 -6.77 3.97 13.09
C ALA A 103 -5.36 4.46 12.68
N ASP A 104 -4.71 3.78 11.71
CA ASP A 104 -3.38 4.15 11.21
C ASP A 104 -3.42 5.27 10.17
N GLU A 105 -4.61 5.69 9.72
CA GLU A 105 -4.71 6.82 8.79
C GLU A 105 -4.27 8.12 9.48
N THR A 106 -3.47 8.92 8.77
CA THR A 106 -2.91 10.16 9.31
C THR A 106 -3.93 11.29 9.35
N GLY A 107 -3.79 12.15 10.36
CA GLY A 107 -4.65 13.34 10.52
C GLY A 107 -5.99 13.05 11.19
N LEU A 108 -6.22 11.83 11.67
CA LEU A 108 -7.42 11.52 12.44
C LEU A 108 -7.34 12.14 13.84
N PRO A 109 -8.41 12.80 14.32
CA PRO A 109 -8.52 13.15 15.73
C PRO A 109 -8.44 11.89 16.62
N PRO A 110 -7.79 11.93 17.79
CA PRO A 110 -7.61 10.75 18.65
C PRO A 110 -8.92 10.01 19.00
N SER A 111 -10.01 10.75 19.22
CA SER A 111 -11.33 10.17 19.46
C SER A 111 -11.91 9.43 18.26
N VAL A 112 -11.63 9.90 17.06
CA VAL A 112 -12.04 9.23 15.81
C VAL A 112 -11.22 7.97 15.60
N ALA A 113 -9.90 8.05 15.76
CA ALA A 113 -9.01 6.89 15.66
C ALA A 113 -9.41 5.79 16.65
N ALA A 114 -9.65 6.13 17.93
CA ALA A 114 -10.07 5.17 18.95
C ALA A 114 -11.44 4.52 18.62
N ARG A 115 -12.39 5.27 18.05
CA ARG A 115 -13.69 4.73 17.64
C ARG A 115 -13.54 3.78 16.45
N LEU A 116 -12.72 4.13 15.46
CA LEU A 116 -12.45 3.29 14.30
C LEU A 116 -11.70 2.01 14.69
N ASP A 117 -10.76 2.09 15.62
CA ASP A 117 -10.05 0.94 16.18
C ASP A 117 -11.00 -0.05 16.88
N ALA A 118 -11.93 0.48 17.68
CA ALA A 118 -12.94 -0.36 18.36
C ALA A 118 -13.88 -1.02 17.36
N ALA A 119 -14.34 -0.28 16.35
CA ALA A 119 -15.21 -0.79 15.28
C ALA A 119 -14.50 -1.86 14.44
N GLU A 120 -13.24 -1.64 14.08
CA GLU A 120 -12.42 -2.61 13.37
C GLU A 120 -12.26 -3.89 14.18
N ARG A 121 -11.92 -3.79 15.47
CA ARG A 121 -11.81 -4.95 16.37
C ARG A 121 -13.09 -5.78 16.37
N GLU A 122 -14.26 -5.15 16.51
CA GLU A 122 -15.56 -5.82 16.52
C GLU A 122 -15.82 -6.56 15.21
N CYS A 123 -15.59 -5.92 14.08
CA CYS A 123 -15.76 -6.51 12.75
C CYS A 123 -14.81 -7.70 12.52
N LEU A 124 -13.53 -7.55 12.88
CA LEU A 124 -12.52 -8.58 12.66
C LEU A 124 -12.75 -9.84 13.54
N HIS A 125 -13.27 -9.67 14.76
CA HIS A 125 -13.62 -10.78 15.62
C HIS A 125 -14.86 -11.55 15.14
N ALA A 126 -15.78 -10.90 14.44
CA ALA A 126 -16.96 -11.54 13.85
C ALA A 126 -16.65 -12.23 12.51
N ALA A 127 -15.57 -11.86 11.84
CA ALA A 127 -15.19 -12.44 10.57
C ALA A 127 -14.73 -13.91 10.73
N GLY A 128 -15.08 -14.75 9.76
CA GLY A 128 -14.60 -16.15 9.68
C GLY A 128 -13.10 -16.22 9.40
N ALA A 129 -12.55 -15.25 8.64
CA ALA A 129 -11.11 -15.08 8.45
C ALA A 129 -10.75 -13.61 8.25
N VAL A 130 -9.51 -13.28 8.62
CA VAL A 130 -8.90 -11.97 8.39
C VAL A 130 -7.66 -12.14 7.52
N VAL A 131 -7.52 -11.29 6.52
CA VAL A 131 -6.38 -11.23 5.60
C VAL A 131 -5.69 -9.88 5.75
N ALA A 132 -4.37 -9.87 5.84
CA ALA A 132 -3.54 -8.69 5.77
C ALA A 132 -2.52 -8.80 4.63
N THR A 133 -2.01 -7.67 4.17
CA THR A 133 -1.20 -7.57 2.95
C THR A 133 0.28 -7.92 3.14
N SER A 134 0.70 -8.30 4.34
CA SER A 134 2.08 -8.78 4.60
C SER A 134 2.17 -9.58 5.90
N PRO A 135 3.22 -10.41 6.07
CA PRO A 135 3.51 -11.10 7.33
C PRO A 135 3.68 -10.13 8.51
N TRP A 136 4.33 -8.98 8.29
CA TRP A 136 4.48 -7.96 9.33
C TRP A 136 3.12 -7.36 9.72
N ALA A 137 2.30 -6.97 8.73
CA ALA A 137 0.96 -6.42 8.97
C ALA A 137 0.05 -7.45 9.65
N ALA A 138 0.12 -8.72 9.26
CA ALA A 138 -0.65 -9.80 9.87
C ALA A 138 -0.31 -9.99 11.36
N ARG A 139 0.99 -10.03 11.71
CA ARG A 139 1.42 -10.14 13.10
C ARG A 139 0.98 -8.93 13.94
N ARG A 140 1.15 -7.71 13.37
CA ARG A 140 0.75 -6.48 14.04
C ARG A 140 -0.75 -6.45 14.30
N LEU A 141 -1.57 -6.75 13.29
CA LEU A 141 -3.03 -6.77 13.39
C LEU A 141 -3.51 -7.84 14.40
N ALA A 142 -2.92 -9.05 14.34
CA ALA A 142 -3.24 -10.12 15.28
C ALA A 142 -2.92 -9.71 16.72
N GLY A 143 -1.74 -9.16 16.98
CA GLY A 143 -1.33 -8.72 18.32
C GLY A 143 -2.16 -7.55 18.84
N HIS A 144 -2.47 -6.56 17.99
CA HIS A 144 -3.22 -5.37 18.37
C HIS A 144 -4.68 -5.67 18.71
N HIS A 145 -5.34 -6.46 17.89
CA HIS A 145 -6.76 -6.81 18.10
C HIS A 145 -6.97 -8.11 18.89
N GLY A 146 -5.92 -8.86 19.23
CA GLY A 146 -6.04 -10.14 19.94
C GLY A 146 -6.66 -11.24 19.10
N LEU A 147 -6.39 -11.27 17.78
CA LEU A 147 -6.89 -12.29 16.86
C LEU A 147 -6.03 -13.55 16.92
N ALA A 148 -6.67 -14.71 16.95
CA ALA A 148 -5.96 -15.99 16.99
C ALA A 148 -5.12 -16.24 15.72
N ARG A 149 -5.61 -15.76 14.56
CA ARG A 149 -4.94 -15.92 13.27
C ARG A 149 -5.32 -14.80 12.31
N VAL A 150 -4.31 -14.27 11.61
CA VAL A 150 -4.46 -13.39 10.45
C VAL A 150 -3.66 -14.01 9.31
N HIS A 151 -4.28 -14.18 8.15
CA HIS A 151 -3.62 -14.68 6.96
C HIS A 151 -2.81 -13.56 6.31
N ALA A 152 -1.54 -13.80 6.02
CA ALA A 152 -0.71 -12.88 5.27
C ALA A 152 -0.77 -13.24 3.78
N ILE A 153 -1.31 -12.36 2.95
CA ILE A 153 -1.37 -12.55 1.49
C ILE A 153 -0.76 -11.31 0.84
N THR A 154 0.49 -11.46 0.42
CA THR A 154 1.26 -10.33 -0.13
C THR A 154 0.76 -9.95 -1.51
N PRO A 155 0.76 -8.64 -1.85
CA PRO A 155 0.49 -8.18 -3.20
C PRO A 155 1.44 -8.81 -4.20
N GLY A 156 0.92 -9.17 -5.35
CA GLY A 156 1.73 -9.49 -6.51
C GLY A 156 2.37 -8.23 -7.12
N THR A 157 3.29 -8.47 -8.02
CA THR A 157 3.97 -7.40 -8.75
C THR A 157 3.93 -7.72 -10.25
N ASP A 158 3.58 -6.72 -11.05
CA ASP A 158 3.62 -6.87 -12.50
C ASP A 158 5.08 -6.96 -12.98
N PRO A 159 5.42 -7.90 -13.85
CA PRO A 159 6.74 -7.94 -14.46
C PRO A 159 6.95 -6.66 -15.29
N ALA A 160 8.15 -6.10 -15.21
CA ALA A 160 8.50 -4.89 -15.93
C ALA A 160 9.89 -4.99 -16.56
N PRO A 161 10.17 -4.26 -17.67
CA PRO A 161 11.52 -4.16 -18.19
C PRO A 161 12.47 -3.53 -17.17
N PRO A 162 13.75 -3.89 -17.15
CA PRO A 162 14.73 -3.21 -16.30
C PRO A 162 14.76 -1.71 -16.59
N ALA A 163 14.91 -0.92 -15.54
CA ALA A 163 15.10 0.53 -15.66
C ALA A 163 16.42 0.82 -16.37
N THR A 164 16.40 1.81 -17.27
CA THR A 164 17.60 2.30 -17.93
C THR A 164 18.36 3.29 -17.06
N GLY A 165 17.65 3.95 -16.13
CA GLY A 165 18.18 5.06 -15.35
C GLY A 165 18.55 6.26 -16.21
N THR A 166 19.42 7.12 -15.66
CA THR A 166 20.04 8.24 -16.38
C THR A 166 21.58 8.09 -16.41
N ASP A 167 22.28 8.66 -15.45
CA ASP A 167 23.74 8.50 -15.26
C ASP A 167 24.07 7.41 -14.24
N GLY A 168 23.06 6.77 -13.70
CA GLY A 168 23.13 5.75 -12.70
C GLY A 168 23.27 6.27 -11.26
N VAL A 169 23.12 7.59 -11.01
CA VAL A 169 23.37 8.18 -9.69
C VAL A 169 22.36 9.27 -9.34
N SER A 170 22.13 10.21 -10.27
CA SER A 170 21.61 11.55 -9.90
C SER A 170 20.09 11.66 -9.88
N ARG A 171 19.35 10.72 -10.48
CA ARG A 171 17.88 10.82 -10.57
C ARG A 171 17.17 9.96 -9.54
N LEU A 172 16.59 10.61 -8.55
CA LEU A 172 15.83 9.98 -7.48
C LEU A 172 14.33 10.01 -7.79
N LEU A 173 13.61 9.00 -7.30
CA LEU A 173 12.17 8.89 -7.43
C LEU A 173 11.55 8.51 -6.10
N CYS A 174 10.48 9.22 -5.71
CA CYS A 174 9.57 8.85 -4.62
C CYS A 174 8.14 8.77 -5.17
N VAL A 175 7.50 7.61 -5.06
CA VAL A 175 6.10 7.42 -5.51
C VAL A 175 5.24 7.19 -4.28
N ALA A 176 4.51 8.20 -3.86
CA ALA A 176 3.61 8.14 -2.71
C ALA A 176 2.68 9.36 -2.69
N SER A 177 1.48 9.24 -2.14
CA SER A 177 0.65 10.40 -1.83
C SER A 177 1.36 11.33 -0.85
N LEU A 178 1.29 12.65 -1.07
CA LEU A 178 1.95 13.64 -0.21
C LEU A 178 1.16 13.81 1.10
N THR A 179 1.27 12.83 1.97
CA THR A 179 0.65 12.80 3.30
C THR A 179 1.72 12.67 4.38
N PRO A 180 1.47 13.10 5.62
CA PRO A 180 2.45 12.97 6.72
C PRO A 180 2.95 11.55 6.92
N ARG A 181 2.10 10.53 6.72
CA ARG A 181 2.45 9.11 6.84
C ARG A 181 3.56 8.68 5.87
N LYS A 182 3.67 9.33 4.71
CA LYS A 182 4.65 9.00 3.67
C LYS A 182 6.02 9.68 3.84
N GLY A 183 6.15 10.58 4.81
CA GLY A 183 7.45 11.10 5.28
C GLY A 183 8.24 11.93 4.26
N HIS A 184 7.57 12.58 3.29
CA HIS A 184 8.28 13.42 2.31
C HIS A 184 9.11 14.53 2.97
N ASP A 185 8.70 15.01 4.14
CA ASP A 185 9.45 15.95 4.97
C ASP A 185 10.81 15.38 5.39
N VAL A 186 10.86 14.13 5.83
CA VAL A 186 12.11 13.43 6.18
C VAL A 186 13.06 13.39 4.96
N LEU A 187 12.52 13.12 3.76
CA LEU A 187 13.34 13.06 2.55
C LEU A 187 13.83 14.46 2.13
N VAL A 188 12.98 15.48 2.22
CA VAL A 188 13.38 16.87 1.90
C VAL A 188 14.48 17.34 2.83
N GLU A 189 14.33 17.13 4.14
CA GLU A 189 15.36 17.48 5.14
C GLU A 189 16.67 16.72 4.92
N ALA A 190 16.61 15.43 4.61
CA ALA A 190 17.81 14.64 4.29
C ALA A 190 18.50 15.13 3.01
N LEU A 191 17.74 15.43 1.94
CA LEU A 191 18.26 15.95 0.68
C LEU A 191 18.87 17.34 0.84
N ALA A 192 18.35 18.17 1.74
CA ALA A 192 18.91 19.49 2.04
C ALA A 192 20.35 19.43 2.57
N THR A 193 20.78 18.31 3.14
CA THR A 193 22.14 18.10 3.66
C THR A 193 23.16 17.68 2.59
N VAL A 194 22.72 17.34 1.38
CA VAL A 194 23.57 16.81 0.30
C VAL A 194 23.49 17.64 -0.98
N THR A 195 23.39 18.97 -0.83
CA THR A 195 23.27 19.92 -1.94
C THR A 195 24.59 20.18 -2.69
N ASP A 196 25.70 19.77 -2.13
CA ASP A 196 27.06 19.86 -2.71
C ASP A 196 27.32 18.86 -3.85
N VAL A 197 26.41 17.92 -4.09
CA VAL A 197 26.45 16.97 -5.20
C VAL A 197 25.24 17.17 -6.14
N PRO A 198 25.38 16.87 -7.45
CA PRO A 198 24.26 16.99 -8.37
C PRO A 198 23.25 15.85 -8.18
N TRP A 199 21.99 16.20 -8.03
CA TRP A 199 20.86 15.27 -8.02
C TRP A 199 19.56 16.00 -8.36
N THR A 200 18.57 15.26 -8.81
CA THR A 200 17.15 15.66 -8.91
C THR A 200 16.26 14.60 -8.29
N CYS A 201 15.11 15.00 -7.79
CA CYS A 201 14.16 14.07 -7.19
C CYS A 201 12.74 14.35 -7.68
N ALA A 202 12.05 13.34 -8.19
CA ALA A 202 10.65 13.45 -8.58
C ALA A 202 9.76 12.86 -7.47
N PHE A 203 8.82 13.68 -6.97
CA PHE A 203 7.74 13.20 -6.09
C PHE A 203 6.49 12.98 -6.93
N VAL A 204 6.07 11.73 -7.04
CA VAL A 204 4.91 11.30 -7.82
C VAL A 204 3.81 10.85 -6.89
N GLY A 205 2.68 11.54 -6.90
CA GLY A 205 1.51 11.22 -6.10
C GLY A 205 0.60 12.41 -5.87
N PRO A 206 -0.65 12.17 -5.46
CA PRO A 206 -1.59 13.24 -5.17
C PRO A 206 -1.18 14.01 -3.91
N GLU A 207 -1.32 15.33 -3.95
CA GLU A 207 -1.18 16.20 -2.79
C GLU A 207 -2.55 16.34 -2.11
N ARG A 208 -2.71 15.72 -0.94
CA ARG A 208 -3.99 15.71 -0.20
C ARG A 208 -4.08 16.79 0.89
N SER A 209 -2.97 17.45 1.23
CA SER A 209 -2.85 18.30 2.44
C SER A 209 -2.37 19.72 2.17
N GLY A 210 -2.67 20.29 1.00
CA GLY A 210 -2.49 21.74 0.76
C GLY A 210 -1.11 22.32 1.10
N GLY A 211 -0.04 21.81 0.48
CA GLY A 211 1.22 22.51 0.35
C GLY A 211 2.34 22.37 1.38
N PRO A 212 2.25 21.68 2.55
CA PRO A 212 3.34 21.71 3.53
C PRO A 212 4.67 21.15 3.00
N VAL A 213 4.62 20.18 2.07
CA VAL A 213 5.85 19.64 1.43
C VAL A 213 6.43 20.68 0.46
N ARG A 214 5.59 21.40 -0.28
CA ARG A 214 6.00 22.46 -1.19
C ARG A 214 6.67 23.62 -0.43
N ASP A 215 6.07 24.03 0.70
CA ASP A 215 6.62 25.09 1.54
C ASP A 215 7.99 24.68 2.11
N LEU A 216 8.12 23.42 2.54
CA LEU A 216 9.37 22.88 3.05
C LEU A 216 10.47 22.85 1.95
N ILE A 217 10.13 22.42 0.74
CA ILE A 217 11.04 22.43 -0.43
C ILE A 217 11.54 23.86 -0.68
N ALA A 218 10.64 24.85 -0.69
CA ALA A 218 10.99 26.25 -0.90
C ALA A 218 11.86 26.79 0.26
N GLN A 219 11.53 26.46 1.51
CA GLN A 219 12.28 26.86 2.70
C GLN A 219 13.74 26.38 2.66
N HIS A 220 13.98 25.17 2.12
CA HIS A 220 15.33 24.61 1.96
C HIS A 220 16.01 25.02 0.64
N GLY A 221 15.36 25.84 -0.21
CA GLY A 221 15.94 26.26 -1.50
C GLY A 221 16.08 25.12 -2.50
N LEU A 222 15.22 24.11 -2.47
CA LEU A 222 15.31 22.90 -3.30
C LEU A 222 14.32 22.88 -4.47
N ALA A 223 13.67 24.02 -4.77
CA ALA A 223 12.64 24.09 -5.81
C ALA A 223 13.15 23.73 -7.22
N ASP A 224 14.44 23.95 -7.50
CA ASP A 224 15.06 23.60 -8.78
C ASP A 224 15.54 22.13 -8.84
N ARG A 225 15.40 21.36 -7.74
CA ARG A 225 15.90 20.00 -7.62
C ARG A 225 14.82 18.97 -7.31
N ILE A 226 13.69 19.40 -6.75
CA ILE A 226 12.57 18.51 -6.39
C ILE A 226 11.35 18.91 -7.19
N ASP A 227 10.88 18.00 -8.03
CA ASP A 227 9.69 18.16 -8.85
C ASP A 227 8.47 17.51 -8.18
N LEU A 228 7.41 18.26 -7.91
CA LEU A 228 6.12 17.75 -7.49
C LEU A 228 5.28 17.46 -8.74
N ILE A 229 5.31 16.22 -9.22
CA ILE A 229 4.73 15.82 -10.52
C ILE A 229 3.20 15.65 -10.44
N GLY A 230 2.65 15.37 -9.24
CA GLY A 230 1.26 14.95 -9.10
C GLY A 230 1.06 13.45 -9.38
N PRO A 231 -0.19 12.96 -9.40
CA PRO A 231 -0.47 11.54 -9.61
C PRO A 231 -0.17 11.12 -11.05
N LEU A 232 0.50 9.98 -11.19
CA LEU A 232 0.75 9.32 -12.48
C LEU A 232 0.21 7.89 -12.45
N THR A 233 -0.27 7.41 -13.58
CA THR A 233 -0.69 6.03 -13.82
C THR A 233 -0.23 5.55 -15.19
N GLY A 234 -0.17 4.23 -15.42
CA GLY A 234 0.20 3.61 -16.70
C GLY A 234 1.55 4.08 -17.25
N LYS A 235 1.63 4.33 -18.55
CA LYS A 235 2.88 4.68 -19.25
C LYS A 235 3.67 5.86 -18.66
N PRO A 236 3.05 6.97 -18.19
CA PRO A 236 3.78 8.03 -17.49
C PRO A 236 4.46 7.54 -16.21
N LEU A 237 3.80 6.74 -15.38
CA LEU A 237 4.38 6.15 -14.19
C LEU A 237 5.51 5.16 -14.53
N ASP A 238 5.30 4.33 -15.56
CA ASP A 238 6.34 3.40 -16.04
C ASP A 238 7.61 4.15 -16.45
N ARG A 239 7.46 5.31 -17.14
CA ARG A 239 8.62 6.15 -17.50
C ARG A 239 9.33 6.74 -16.30
N ALA A 240 8.58 7.16 -15.27
CA ALA A 240 9.18 7.68 -14.04
C ALA A 240 10.09 6.64 -13.38
N TYR A 241 9.61 5.39 -13.25
CA TYR A 241 10.44 4.29 -12.76
C TYR A 241 11.60 3.95 -13.71
N ALA A 242 11.34 3.91 -15.02
CA ALA A 242 12.36 3.49 -16.00
C ALA A 242 13.57 4.44 -16.05
N THR A 243 13.39 5.70 -15.69
CA THR A 243 14.46 6.72 -15.67
C THR A 243 15.03 6.97 -14.27
N ALA A 244 14.56 6.27 -13.25
CA ALA A 244 15.08 6.42 -11.89
C ALA A 244 16.40 5.67 -11.70
N ASP A 245 17.37 6.30 -11.06
CA ASP A 245 18.61 5.69 -10.61
C ASP A 245 18.51 5.12 -9.19
N LEU A 246 17.68 5.77 -8.35
CA LEU A 246 17.39 5.36 -6.98
C LEU A 246 15.92 5.62 -6.65
N PHE A 247 15.27 4.67 -6.03
CA PHE A 247 13.94 4.83 -5.44
C PHE A 247 14.05 5.07 -3.94
N VAL A 248 13.36 6.08 -3.42
CA VAL A 248 13.39 6.42 -1.98
C VAL A 248 11.97 6.50 -1.44
N LEU A 249 11.68 5.76 -0.35
CA LEU A 249 10.38 5.79 0.33
C LEU A 249 10.56 5.96 1.84
N PRO A 250 10.45 7.18 2.38
CA PRO A 250 10.70 7.48 3.79
C PRO A 250 9.45 7.32 4.66
N SER A 251 8.58 6.36 4.35
CA SER A 251 7.29 6.20 5.02
C SER A 251 7.43 5.93 6.52
N ARG A 252 6.56 6.55 7.32
CA ARG A 252 6.42 6.32 8.76
C ARG A 252 5.70 5.01 9.06
N ALA A 253 4.72 4.67 8.22
CA ALA A 253 3.96 3.43 8.34
C ALA A 253 3.52 2.91 6.97
N GLU A 254 3.69 1.62 6.76
CA GLU A 254 3.22 0.86 5.60
C GLU A 254 2.73 -0.50 6.05
N THR A 255 1.76 -1.03 5.35
CA THR A 255 1.35 -2.42 5.51
C THR A 255 2.13 -3.37 4.60
N TYR A 256 2.54 -2.87 3.42
CA TYR A 256 3.42 -3.59 2.49
C TYR A 256 4.36 -2.63 1.75
N GLY A 257 3.82 -1.70 0.95
CA GLY A 257 4.61 -0.78 0.12
C GLY A 257 4.79 -1.28 -1.30
N MET A 258 3.69 -1.48 -2.06
CA MET A 258 3.72 -1.98 -3.44
C MET A 258 4.65 -1.19 -4.37
N VAL A 259 4.75 0.12 -4.18
CA VAL A 259 5.66 1.00 -4.95
C VAL A 259 7.14 0.59 -4.84
N VAL A 260 7.51 -0.06 -3.72
CA VAL A 260 8.86 -0.65 -3.53
C VAL A 260 9.05 -1.86 -4.44
N THR A 261 8.07 -2.76 -4.49
CA THR A 261 8.18 -3.93 -5.38
C THR A 261 8.05 -3.54 -6.84
N GLU A 262 7.33 -2.47 -7.19
CA GLU A 262 7.30 -1.88 -8.53
C GLU A 262 8.68 -1.34 -8.96
N ALA A 263 9.41 -0.69 -8.06
CA ALA A 263 10.79 -0.26 -8.29
C ALA A 263 11.74 -1.47 -8.45
N LEU A 264 11.64 -2.45 -7.54
CA LEU A 264 12.44 -3.68 -7.57
C LEU A 264 12.17 -4.53 -8.81
N ALA A 265 10.91 -4.59 -9.30
CA ALA A 265 10.56 -5.28 -10.55
C ALA A 265 11.31 -4.71 -11.76
N ARG A 266 11.76 -3.47 -11.67
CA ARG A 266 12.57 -2.79 -12.67
C ARG A 266 14.08 -2.80 -12.34
N GLY A 267 14.47 -3.46 -11.25
CA GLY A 267 15.85 -3.50 -10.78
C GLY A 267 16.38 -2.15 -10.29
N VAL A 268 15.49 -1.22 -9.94
CA VAL A 268 15.86 0.08 -9.35
C VAL A 268 16.26 -0.16 -7.90
N PRO A 269 17.47 0.27 -7.46
CA PRO A 269 17.87 0.24 -6.06
C PRO A 269 16.92 1.00 -5.17
N VAL A 270 16.72 0.53 -3.94
CA VAL A 270 15.74 1.10 -3.01
C VAL A 270 16.38 1.46 -1.68
N ILE A 271 16.07 2.67 -1.18
CA ILE A 271 16.28 3.09 0.21
C ILE A 271 14.89 3.41 0.78
N ALA A 272 14.46 2.70 1.82
CA ALA A 272 13.11 2.87 2.34
C ALA A 272 13.02 2.65 3.86
N SER A 273 11.90 3.04 4.44
CA SER A 273 11.53 2.72 5.83
C SER A 273 10.14 2.07 5.89
N SER A 274 9.89 1.31 6.96
CA SER A 274 8.59 0.68 7.26
C SER A 274 8.06 -0.32 6.22
N VAL A 275 8.92 -0.92 5.39
CA VAL A 275 8.54 -1.86 4.30
C VAL A 275 9.37 -3.16 4.30
N PRO A 276 9.58 -3.83 5.44
CA PRO A 276 10.50 -4.96 5.51
C PRO A 276 10.14 -6.10 4.55
N ASP A 277 8.84 -6.43 4.42
CA ASP A 277 8.38 -7.56 3.63
C ASP A 277 8.47 -7.29 2.11
N ALA A 278 8.15 -6.06 1.66
CA ALA A 278 8.29 -5.67 0.26
C ALA A 278 9.75 -5.58 -0.16
N LEU A 279 10.57 -4.94 0.67
CA LEU A 279 11.99 -4.73 0.39
C LEU A 279 12.77 -6.04 0.44
N GLY A 280 12.55 -6.88 1.47
CA GLY A 280 13.40 -8.03 1.72
C GLY A 280 14.89 -7.64 1.76
N ASN A 281 15.70 -8.36 1.00
CA ASN A 281 17.13 -8.03 0.86
C ASN A 281 17.44 -7.11 -0.34
N GLY A 282 16.40 -6.58 -1.04
CA GLY A 282 16.53 -5.85 -2.30
C GLY A 282 17.03 -4.41 -2.19
N GLY A 283 17.31 -3.91 -0.98
CA GLY A 283 17.73 -2.53 -0.78
C GLY A 283 18.25 -2.26 0.63
N LEU A 284 18.11 -1.00 1.06
CA LEU A 284 18.45 -0.55 2.42
C LEU A 284 17.17 -0.17 3.17
N LEU A 285 16.92 -0.85 4.30
CA LEU A 285 15.84 -0.51 5.22
C LEU A 285 16.39 0.39 6.34
N LEU A 286 15.76 1.55 6.53
CA LEU A 286 16.12 2.53 7.55
C LEU A 286 15.01 2.66 8.60
N PRO A 287 15.33 3.16 9.81
CA PRO A 287 14.30 3.55 10.77
C PRO A 287 13.39 4.65 10.20
N PRO A 288 12.08 4.64 10.48
CA PRO A 288 11.21 5.76 10.15
C PRO A 288 11.61 7.01 10.97
N ASP A 289 11.30 8.19 10.44
CA ASP A 289 11.58 9.50 11.06
C ASP A 289 13.07 9.81 11.31
N ASP A 290 14.00 9.01 10.78
CA ASP A 290 15.44 9.22 10.99
C ASP A 290 16.06 9.98 9.79
N VAL A 291 15.94 11.31 9.81
CA VAL A 291 16.53 12.21 8.80
C VAL A 291 18.04 11.96 8.67
N THR A 292 18.74 11.73 9.77
CA THR A 292 20.19 11.52 9.78
C THR A 292 20.57 10.23 9.03
N ALA A 293 19.85 9.14 9.29
CA ALA A 293 20.08 7.86 8.59
C ALA A 293 19.82 8.01 7.08
N PHE A 294 18.73 8.68 6.68
CA PHE A 294 18.45 8.97 5.27
C PHE A 294 19.54 9.85 4.65
N ALA A 295 19.97 10.91 5.32
CA ALA A 295 21.04 11.80 4.86
C ALA A 295 22.37 11.05 4.63
N GLN A 296 22.76 10.19 5.59
CA GLN A 296 23.95 9.37 5.48
C GLN A 296 23.86 8.35 4.34
N ALA A 297 22.71 7.70 4.17
CA ALA A 297 22.49 6.75 3.10
C ALA A 297 22.51 7.44 1.73
N LEU A 298 21.89 8.62 1.58
CA LEU A 298 21.91 9.42 0.36
C LEU A 298 23.34 9.91 0.07
N ARG A 299 24.07 10.41 1.07
CA ARG A 299 25.48 10.80 0.91
C ARG A 299 26.30 9.62 0.39
N ARG A 300 26.15 8.45 0.99
CA ARG A 300 26.84 7.25 0.56
C ARG A 300 26.44 6.84 -0.87
N TRP A 301 25.15 6.94 -1.21
CA TRP A 301 24.68 6.68 -2.57
C TRP A 301 25.41 7.55 -3.60
N PHE A 302 25.60 8.83 -3.32
CA PHE A 302 26.25 9.75 -4.26
C PHE A 302 27.77 9.56 -4.34
N THR A 303 28.42 9.10 -3.28
CA THR A 303 29.91 9.10 -3.18
C THR A 303 30.55 7.72 -3.27
N ASP A 304 29.83 6.62 -2.96
CA ASP A 304 30.37 5.26 -2.88
C ASP A 304 29.85 4.39 -4.05
N GLU A 305 30.65 4.27 -5.11
CA GLU A 305 30.28 3.50 -6.31
C GLU A 305 30.15 2.00 -6.03
N ASP A 306 31.00 1.43 -5.16
CA ASP A 306 30.94 0.02 -4.82
C ASP A 306 29.64 -0.33 -4.10
N TRP A 307 29.22 0.54 -3.19
CA TRP A 307 27.95 0.39 -2.49
C TRP A 307 26.74 0.55 -3.43
N ARG A 308 26.79 1.47 -4.40
CA ARG A 308 25.76 1.56 -5.43
C ARG A 308 25.64 0.28 -6.24
N ARG A 309 26.78 -0.32 -6.61
CA ARG A 309 26.80 -1.60 -7.34
C ARG A 309 26.19 -2.73 -6.50
N ASP A 310 26.51 -2.80 -5.22
CA ASP A 310 25.90 -3.76 -4.28
C ASP A 310 24.37 -3.59 -4.20
N LEU A 311 23.88 -2.37 -4.00
CA LEU A 311 22.43 -2.13 -3.95
C LEU A 311 21.71 -2.49 -5.26
N ARG A 312 22.32 -2.21 -6.42
CA ARG A 312 21.77 -2.64 -7.72
C ARG A 312 21.74 -4.16 -7.85
N SER A 313 22.79 -4.84 -7.43
CA SER A 313 22.83 -6.31 -7.45
C SER A 313 21.73 -6.90 -6.57
N ARG A 314 21.51 -6.34 -5.38
CA ARG A 314 20.43 -6.75 -4.48
C ARG A 314 19.07 -6.53 -5.11
N ALA A 315 18.80 -5.36 -5.71
CA ALA A 315 17.55 -5.05 -6.38
C ALA A 315 17.26 -6.04 -7.53
N LEU A 316 18.28 -6.37 -8.35
CA LEU A 316 18.16 -7.34 -9.43
C LEU A 316 17.89 -8.77 -8.92
N THR A 317 18.53 -9.18 -7.82
CA THR A 317 18.24 -10.46 -7.17
C THR A 317 16.81 -10.49 -6.67
N ARG A 318 16.39 -9.47 -5.90
CA ARG A 318 15.03 -9.38 -5.34
C ARG A 318 13.94 -9.37 -6.42
N ARG A 319 14.22 -8.77 -7.57
CA ARG A 319 13.34 -8.79 -8.75
C ARG A 319 12.88 -10.19 -9.13
N THR A 320 13.76 -11.19 -9.02
CA THR A 320 13.44 -12.59 -9.38
C THR A 320 12.64 -13.33 -8.31
N GLU A 321 12.49 -12.75 -7.13
CA GLU A 321 11.78 -13.34 -5.99
C GLU A 321 10.40 -12.70 -5.75
N LEU A 322 10.01 -11.71 -6.56
CA LEU A 322 8.73 -11.03 -6.40
C LEU A 322 7.59 -11.94 -6.82
N SER A 323 6.57 -12.02 -5.95
CA SER A 323 5.35 -12.78 -6.23
C SER A 323 4.55 -12.16 -7.38
N THR A 324 3.86 -13.00 -8.13
CA THR A 324 2.92 -12.59 -9.17
C THR A 324 1.51 -12.38 -8.59
N TRP A 325 0.66 -11.64 -9.30
CA TRP A 325 -0.74 -11.48 -8.92
C TRP A 325 -1.54 -12.78 -8.99
N ASP A 326 -1.16 -13.71 -9.87
CA ASP A 326 -1.80 -15.00 -9.98
C ASP A 326 -1.48 -15.89 -8.74
N GLU A 327 -0.27 -15.80 -8.18
CA GLU A 327 0.08 -16.43 -6.90
C GLU A 327 -0.70 -15.80 -5.73
N THR A 328 -0.78 -14.47 -5.66
CA THR A 328 -1.60 -13.76 -4.67
C THR A 328 -3.06 -14.21 -4.70
N ALA A 329 -3.66 -14.28 -5.89
CA ALA A 329 -5.03 -14.73 -6.08
C ALA A 329 -5.22 -16.21 -5.68
N ALA A 330 -4.27 -17.08 -6.05
CA ALA A 330 -4.30 -18.49 -5.69
C ALA A 330 -4.23 -18.71 -4.17
N GLU A 331 -3.44 -17.91 -3.45
CA GLU A 331 -3.38 -17.94 -1.98
C GLU A 331 -4.70 -17.44 -1.37
N LEU A 332 -5.25 -16.35 -1.90
CA LEU A 332 -6.50 -15.77 -1.39
C LEU A 332 -7.67 -16.74 -1.48
N VAL A 333 -7.81 -17.50 -2.56
CA VAL A 333 -8.89 -18.50 -2.73
C VAL A 333 -8.82 -19.63 -1.70
N ARG A 334 -7.64 -19.93 -1.15
CA ARG A 334 -7.46 -20.97 -0.13
C ARG A 334 -8.00 -20.56 1.24
N VAL A 335 -8.07 -19.26 1.54
CA VAL A 335 -8.54 -18.77 2.84
C VAL A 335 -10.00 -19.16 3.09
N PRO A 336 -10.97 -18.85 2.20
CA PRO A 336 -12.35 -19.28 2.38
C PRO A 336 -12.54 -20.81 2.40
N ALA A 337 -11.71 -21.54 1.66
CA ALA A 337 -11.77 -22.98 1.64
C ALA A 337 -11.40 -23.63 2.99
N SER A 338 -10.63 -22.91 3.81
CA SER A 338 -10.27 -23.36 5.16
C SER A 338 -11.33 -23.05 6.23
N LEU A 339 -12.32 -22.22 5.92
CA LEU A 339 -13.44 -21.93 6.81
C LEU A 339 -14.38 -23.14 6.83
N ARG A 340 -14.55 -23.73 8.00
CA ARG A 340 -15.52 -24.81 8.18
C ARG A 340 -16.94 -24.28 7.93
N ALA A 341 -17.74 -25.10 7.27
CA ALA A 341 -19.16 -24.83 7.09
C ALA A 341 -19.88 -24.84 8.45
#